data_130e609cea7d5c819a512c24fbe2da99
#
_entry.id   130e609cea7d5c819a512c24fbe2da99
#
_cell.length_a   1.000
_cell.length_b   1.000
_cell.length_c   1.000
_cell.angle_alpha   90.00
_cell.angle_beta   90.00
_cell.angle_gamma   90.00
#
_symmetry.space_group_name_H-M   'P 1'
#
loop_
_entity.id
_entity.type
_entity.pdbx_description
1 polymer ?
#
loop_
_entity_poly.entity_id
_entity_poly.type
_entity_poly.pdbx_seq_one_letter_code
_entity_poly.pdbx_strand_id
1 'polypeptide(L)'
;PDNAMAVTFGEALSPELSAEIRRAGFGAQREIYGSTESGLVGWRDTPSDPFALFEFWRRDGDGLVRTTPSGAELAVTPMDFLTFEGDRRFRLAGRRDGAVQIGGVNAFPDDIAARIAEHPDVAECKVTLSRHPGGMDRLIASVTLTRGAVTESVARSIDAWSRSRLRPHERPRVYNFASPEK
;
A
#
# COMPACT_ATOMS: atom_id res chain seq x y z
N PRO A 1 19.60 -25.35 -2.21
CA PRO A 1 19.05 -24.80 -3.47
C PRO A 1 19.82 -23.58 -3.95
N ASP A 2 21.19 -23.64 -3.90
CA ASP A 2 22.06 -22.49 -4.22
C ASP A 2 21.87 -21.95 -5.66
N ASN A 3 21.19 -22.69 -6.53
CA ASN A 3 20.85 -22.29 -7.90
C ASN A 3 19.37 -21.88 -8.07
N ALA A 4 18.58 -21.81 -7.00
CA ALA A 4 17.19 -21.40 -7.08
C ALA A 4 17.05 -19.88 -6.82
N MET A 5 16.15 -19.25 -7.58
CA MET A 5 15.75 -17.85 -7.41
C MET A 5 14.36 -17.78 -6.80
N ALA A 6 14.20 -17.01 -5.74
CA ALA A 6 12.89 -16.65 -5.21
C ALA A 6 12.32 -15.46 -5.99
N VAL A 7 11.07 -15.56 -6.44
CA VAL A 7 10.35 -14.48 -7.12
C VAL A 7 9.17 -14.07 -6.27
N THR A 8 9.05 -12.76 -6.00
CA THR A 8 7.95 -12.16 -5.25
C THR A 8 7.18 -11.18 -6.13
N PHE A 9 5.87 -11.06 -5.93
CA PHE A 9 5.00 -10.11 -6.63
C PHE A 9 3.72 -9.84 -5.82
N GLY A 10 3.04 -8.76 -6.14
CA GLY A 10 1.74 -8.40 -5.54
C GLY A 10 1.83 -7.61 -4.25
N GLU A 11 2.88 -7.78 -3.46
CA GLU A 11 3.18 -7.00 -2.26
C GLU A 11 4.66 -6.62 -2.25
N ALA A 12 4.99 -5.48 -1.64
CA ALA A 12 6.36 -5.00 -1.60
C ALA A 12 7.27 -5.96 -0.81
N LEU A 13 8.39 -6.33 -1.41
CA LEU A 13 9.42 -7.11 -0.75
C LEU A 13 10.02 -6.31 0.43
N SER A 14 9.71 -6.71 1.66
CA SER A 14 10.29 -6.08 2.84
C SER A 14 11.75 -6.51 3.07
N PRO A 15 12.55 -5.70 3.77
CA PRO A 15 13.90 -6.09 4.18
C PRO A 15 13.92 -7.40 5.00
N GLU A 16 12.90 -7.62 5.84
CA GLU A 16 12.76 -8.82 6.68
C GLU A 16 12.51 -10.05 5.82
N LEU A 17 11.56 -10.00 4.90
CA LEU A 17 11.27 -11.10 3.97
C LEU A 17 12.47 -11.38 3.07
N SER A 18 13.15 -10.35 2.58
CA SER A 18 14.40 -10.49 1.83
C SER A 18 15.48 -11.22 2.64
N ALA A 19 15.61 -10.93 3.94
CA ALA A 19 16.54 -11.63 4.83
C ALA A 19 16.11 -13.09 5.08
N GLU A 20 14.81 -13.37 5.16
CA GLU A 20 14.28 -14.74 5.30
C GLU A 20 14.55 -15.58 4.06
N ILE A 21 14.32 -15.04 2.86
CA ILE A 21 14.61 -15.72 1.59
C ILE A 21 16.09 -16.11 1.54
N ARG A 22 17.00 -15.21 1.91
CA ARG A 22 18.43 -15.52 1.97
C ARG A 22 18.78 -16.59 3.00
N ARG A 23 18.18 -16.50 4.21
CA ARG A 23 18.37 -17.53 5.25
C ARG A 23 17.85 -18.91 4.85
N ALA A 24 16.82 -18.96 4.02
CA ALA A 24 16.29 -20.19 3.45
C ALA A 24 17.19 -20.83 2.36
N GLY A 25 18.31 -20.17 2.01
CA GLY A 25 19.33 -20.71 1.10
C GLY A 25 19.03 -20.46 -0.39
N PHE A 26 18.15 -19.51 -0.75
CA PHE A 26 18.00 -19.09 -2.15
C PHE A 26 19.22 -18.29 -2.59
N GLY A 27 19.81 -18.68 -3.73
CA GLY A 27 20.99 -18.02 -4.30
C GLY A 27 20.69 -16.64 -4.90
N ALA A 28 19.44 -16.39 -5.27
CA ALA A 28 18.97 -15.12 -5.80
C ALA A 28 17.52 -14.84 -5.38
N GLN A 29 17.15 -13.57 -5.43
CA GLN A 29 15.75 -13.14 -5.26
C GLN A 29 15.42 -12.07 -6.30
N ARG A 30 14.15 -11.95 -6.65
CA ARG A 30 13.63 -10.92 -7.55
C ARG A 30 12.21 -10.53 -7.17
N GLU A 31 11.99 -9.24 -6.98
CA GLU A 31 10.66 -8.67 -6.87
C GLU A 31 10.20 -8.17 -8.24
N ILE A 32 9.00 -8.53 -8.63
CA ILE A 32 8.37 -8.08 -9.86
C ILE A 32 7.25 -7.10 -9.52
N TYR A 33 7.30 -5.92 -10.13
CA TYR A 33 6.25 -4.93 -10.07
C TYR A 33 5.36 -5.02 -11.31
N GLY A 34 4.06 -4.95 -11.08
CA GLY A 34 3.03 -4.92 -12.11
C GLY A 34 1.63 -4.87 -11.53
N SER A 35 0.64 -4.72 -12.39
CA SER A 35 -0.78 -4.70 -12.03
C SER A 35 -1.60 -5.48 -13.04
N THR A 36 -2.89 -5.72 -12.73
CA THR A 36 -3.81 -6.38 -13.64
C THR A 36 -3.95 -5.60 -14.96
N GLU A 37 -3.90 -4.26 -14.89
CA GLU A 37 -4.11 -3.36 -16.02
C GLU A 37 -2.86 -3.23 -16.89
N SER A 38 -1.67 -3.20 -16.27
CA SER A 38 -0.40 -3.03 -16.98
C SER A 38 0.29 -4.34 -17.33
N GLY A 39 0.01 -5.42 -16.59
CA GLY A 39 0.85 -6.61 -16.57
C GLY A 39 2.18 -6.34 -15.87
N LEU A 40 3.22 -7.08 -16.22
CA LEU A 40 4.56 -6.91 -15.64
C LEU A 40 5.21 -5.63 -16.15
N VAL A 41 5.67 -4.76 -15.25
CA VAL A 41 6.26 -3.45 -15.58
C VAL A 41 7.75 -3.43 -15.36
N GLY A 42 8.22 -3.92 -14.21
CA GLY A 42 9.63 -3.87 -13.86
C GLY A 42 9.99 -4.86 -12.77
N TRP A 43 11.26 -4.89 -12.45
CA TRP A 43 11.82 -5.82 -11.46
C TRP A 43 12.98 -5.19 -10.69
N ARG A 44 13.27 -5.71 -9.50
CA ARG A 44 14.45 -5.40 -8.69
C ARG A 44 14.90 -6.64 -7.91
N ASP A 45 16.16 -6.67 -7.48
CA ASP A 45 16.72 -7.82 -6.76
C ASP A 45 16.81 -7.56 -5.24
N THR A 46 16.78 -6.31 -4.80
CA THR A 46 16.74 -5.96 -3.37
C THR A 46 15.66 -4.91 -3.07
N PRO A 47 15.13 -4.86 -1.82
CA PRO A 47 14.12 -3.86 -1.44
C PRO A 47 14.58 -2.41 -1.59
N SER A 48 15.88 -2.15 -1.51
CA SER A 48 16.48 -0.80 -1.62
C SER A 48 16.71 -0.35 -3.05
N ASP A 49 16.79 -1.28 -4.00
CA ASP A 49 17.05 -0.95 -5.40
C ASP A 49 15.83 -0.26 -6.06
N PRO A 50 16.05 0.62 -7.03
CA PRO A 50 15.01 1.01 -7.95
C PRO A 50 14.60 -0.18 -8.83
N PHE A 51 13.33 -0.21 -9.24
CA PHE A 51 12.88 -1.15 -10.26
C PHE A 51 13.50 -0.82 -11.62
N ALA A 52 13.91 -1.86 -12.36
CA ALA A 52 14.29 -1.75 -13.76
C ALA A 52 13.08 -2.07 -14.64
N LEU A 53 12.77 -1.24 -15.64
CA LEU A 53 11.74 -1.54 -16.63
C LEU A 53 12.10 -2.78 -17.44
N PHE A 54 11.11 -3.65 -17.71
CA PHE A 54 11.26 -4.68 -18.74
C PHE A 54 11.47 -4.04 -20.11
N GLU A 55 12.17 -4.68 -21.01
CA GLU A 55 12.62 -4.14 -22.30
C GLU A 55 11.47 -3.62 -23.18
N PHE A 56 10.31 -4.25 -23.08
CA PHE A 56 9.11 -3.89 -23.83
C PHE A 56 8.36 -2.65 -23.27
N TRP A 57 8.86 -2.01 -22.19
CA TRP A 57 8.36 -0.76 -21.68
C TRP A 57 9.35 0.38 -21.93
N ARG A 58 8.83 1.56 -22.25
CA ARG A 58 9.55 2.83 -22.19
C ARG A 58 8.77 3.87 -21.40
N ARG A 59 9.49 4.80 -20.82
CA ARG A 59 8.90 5.97 -20.17
C ARG A 59 8.26 6.90 -21.21
N ASP A 60 7.11 7.50 -20.87
CA ASP A 60 6.44 8.53 -21.64
C ASP A 60 5.80 9.56 -20.68
N GLY A 61 6.51 10.65 -20.41
CA GLY A 61 6.14 11.62 -19.36
C GLY A 61 6.01 10.94 -18.00
N ASP A 62 4.80 11.00 -17.42
CA ASP A 62 4.43 10.34 -16.16
C ASP A 62 3.83 8.94 -16.36
N GLY A 63 3.72 8.50 -17.60
CA GLY A 63 3.19 7.19 -17.99
C GLY A 63 4.27 6.28 -18.57
N LEU A 64 3.77 5.19 -19.11
CA LEU A 64 4.56 4.15 -19.77
C LEU A 64 3.95 3.82 -21.12
N VAL A 65 4.78 3.46 -22.10
CA VAL A 65 4.34 2.91 -23.36
C VAL A 65 4.91 1.51 -23.50
N ARG A 66 4.02 0.57 -23.79
CA ARG A 66 4.36 -0.82 -24.05
C ARG A 66 4.40 -1.09 -25.54
N THR A 67 5.49 -1.69 -26.02
CA THR A 67 5.54 -2.26 -27.36
C THR A 67 5.03 -3.70 -27.33
N THR A 68 4.02 -3.98 -28.12
CA THR A 68 3.45 -5.34 -28.24
C THR A 68 4.31 -6.19 -29.20
N PRO A 69 4.17 -7.54 -29.20
CA PRO A 69 4.87 -8.40 -30.15
C PRO A 69 4.56 -8.08 -31.63
N SER A 70 3.41 -7.46 -31.92
CA SER A 70 3.04 -7.01 -33.26
C SER A 70 3.65 -5.64 -33.64
N GLY A 71 4.40 -5.01 -32.73
CA GLY A 71 4.99 -3.68 -32.90
C GLY A 71 4.03 -2.52 -32.59
N ALA A 72 2.79 -2.78 -32.18
CA ALA A 72 1.88 -1.72 -31.77
C ALA A 72 2.29 -1.15 -30.41
N GLU A 73 2.04 0.15 -30.22
CA GLU A 73 2.28 0.85 -28.94
C GLU A 73 0.97 0.99 -28.15
N LEU A 74 1.05 0.71 -26.86
CA LEU A 74 -0.03 0.86 -25.90
C LEU A 74 0.42 1.79 -24.76
N ALA A 75 -0.19 2.96 -24.66
CA ALA A 75 0.07 3.88 -23.54
C ALA A 75 -0.69 3.41 -22.30
N VAL A 76 -0.01 3.39 -21.17
CA VAL A 76 -0.54 2.99 -19.87
C VAL A 76 -0.13 4.01 -18.81
N THR A 77 -1.09 4.49 -18.03
CA THR A 77 -0.83 5.26 -16.81
C THR A 77 -0.94 4.33 -15.61
N PRO A 78 0.18 3.97 -14.95
CA PRO A 78 0.12 3.14 -13.75
C PRO A 78 -0.69 3.81 -12.64
N MET A 79 -1.37 3.00 -11.82
CA MET A 79 -2.07 3.50 -10.62
C MET A 79 -1.10 3.96 -9.53
N ASP A 80 0.14 3.53 -9.59
CA ASP A 80 1.19 4.02 -8.70
C ASP A 80 1.90 5.22 -9.34
N PHE A 81 2.29 6.20 -8.50
CA PHE A 81 3.22 7.23 -8.91
C PHE A 81 4.62 6.63 -9.07
N LEU A 82 5.24 6.85 -10.22
CA LEU A 82 6.58 6.39 -10.52
C LEU A 82 7.55 7.57 -10.49
N THR A 83 8.53 7.51 -9.60
CA THR A 83 9.65 8.46 -9.60
C THR A 83 10.81 7.84 -10.36
N PHE A 84 11.15 8.42 -11.52
CA PHE A 84 12.17 7.88 -12.40
C PHE A 84 13.58 8.33 -12.03
N GLU A 85 14.52 7.39 -12.04
CA GLU A 85 15.96 7.57 -11.97
C GLU A 85 16.56 7.26 -13.37
N GLY A 86 16.64 8.27 -14.22
CA GLY A 86 16.95 8.09 -15.66
C GLY A 86 15.76 7.52 -16.43
N ASP A 87 16.01 6.86 -17.56
CA ASP A 87 14.97 6.46 -18.51
C ASP A 87 14.36 5.07 -18.21
N ARG A 88 15.08 4.23 -17.47
CA ARG A 88 14.71 2.83 -17.33
C ARG A 88 14.61 2.33 -15.88
N ARG A 89 14.85 3.21 -14.90
CA ARG A 89 14.74 2.86 -13.49
C ARG A 89 13.73 3.75 -12.79
N PHE A 90 12.97 3.19 -11.86
CA PHE A 90 11.96 3.94 -11.11
C PHE A 90 11.77 3.42 -9.69
N ARG A 91 11.21 4.29 -8.85
CA ARG A 91 10.70 3.94 -7.51
C ARG A 91 9.21 4.19 -7.44
N LEU A 92 8.53 3.42 -6.60
CA LEU A 92 7.13 3.65 -6.29
C LEU A 92 7.03 4.76 -5.24
N ALA A 93 6.21 5.78 -5.51
CA ALA A 93 6.01 6.95 -4.66
C ALA A 93 4.59 7.06 -4.08
N GLY A 94 3.90 5.93 -3.97
CA GLY A 94 2.52 5.85 -3.51
C GLY A 94 1.52 5.68 -4.64
N ARG A 95 0.23 5.56 -4.30
CA ARG A 95 -0.84 5.29 -5.27
C ARG A 95 -1.62 6.57 -5.61
N ARG A 96 -2.03 6.68 -6.87
CA ARG A 96 -2.86 7.80 -7.36
C ARG A 96 -4.26 7.81 -6.76
N ASP A 97 -4.79 6.65 -6.42
CA ASP A 97 -6.11 6.48 -5.79
C ASP A 97 -6.06 6.54 -4.25
N GLY A 98 -4.90 6.80 -3.66
CA GLY A 98 -4.72 6.84 -2.21
C GLY A 98 -4.84 5.48 -1.51
N ALA A 99 -5.01 4.39 -2.26
CA ALA A 99 -5.10 3.06 -1.66
C ALA A 99 -3.80 2.65 -0.97
N VAL A 100 -3.94 1.94 0.14
CA VAL A 100 -2.84 1.28 0.86
C VAL A 100 -3.08 -0.22 0.89
N GLN A 101 -2.02 -1.02 0.95
CA GLN A 101 -2.15 -2.48 1.04
C GLN A 101 -2.07 -2.94 2.49
N ILE A 102 -3.01 -3.79 2.88
CA ILE A 102 -3.06 -4.46 4.18
C ILE A 102 -3.15 -5.96 3.92
N GLY A 103 -2.05 -6.68 4.14
CA GLY A 103 -1.98 -8.12 3.86
C GLY A 103 -2.31 -8.46 2.41
N GLY A 104 -1.80 -7.67 1.45
CA GLY A 104 -2.03 -7.86 0.01
C GLY A 104 -3.40 -7.38 -0.51
N VAL A 105 -4.26 -6.83 0.36
CA VAL A 105 -5.59 -6.31 -0.03
C VAL A 105 -5.60 -4.78 0.03
N ASN A 106 -6.18 -4.14 -0.99
CA ASN A 106 -6.29 -2.69 -1.04
C ASN A 106 -7.33 -2.19 -0.02
N ALA A 107 -6.94 -1.16 0.74
CA ALA A 107 -7.79 -0.40 1.63
C ALA A 107 -7.66 1.10 1.28
N PHE A 108 -8.73 1.86 1.43
CA PHE A 108 -8.81 3.28 1.10
C PHE A 108 -8.98 4.08 2.40
N PRO A 109 -7.91 4.66 2.96
CA PRO A 109 -7.95 5.35 4.24
C PRO A 109 -9.00 6.46 4.32
N ASP A 110 -9.16 7.24 3.24
CA ASP A 110 -10.13 8.34 3.21
C ASP A 110 -11.58 7.84 3.23
N ASP A 111 -11.91 6.78 2.50
CA ASP A 111 -13.23 6.15 2.54
C ASP A 111 -13.53 5.54 3.91
N ILE A 112 -12.52 4.92 4.53
CA ILE A 112 -12.63 4.36 5.87
C ILE A 112 -12.88 5.47 6.88
N ALA A 113 -12.14 6.58 6.80
CA ALA A 113 -12.31 7.74 7.65
C ALA A 113 -13.71 8.34 7.52
N ALA A 114 -14.21 8.48 6.28
CA ALA A 114 -15.56 8.98 6.02
C ALA A 114 -16.63 8.09 6.66
N ARG A 115 -16.52 6.76 6.56
CA ARG A 115 -17.47 5.81 7.19
C ARG A 115 -17.42 5.84 8.72
N ILE A 116 -16.25 6.07 9.32
CA ILE A 116 -16.12 6.25 10.78
C ILE A 116 -16.73 7.58 11.20
N ALA A 117 -16.55 8.63 10.41
CA ALA A 117 -17.10 9.97 10.67
C ALA A 117 -18.65 10.04 10.59
N GLU A 118 -19.31 9.03 10.03
CA GLU A 118 -20.77 8.92 10.10
C GLU A 118 -21.29 8.61 11.52
N HIS A 119 -20.42 8.25 12.46
CA HIS A 119 -20.84 8.01 13.85
C HIS A 119 -21.21 9.34 14.54
N PRO A 120 -22.37 9.41 15.25
CA PRO A 120 -22.88 10.67 15.82
C PRO A 120 -21.91 11.41 16.75
N ASP A 121 -21.05 10.68 17.44
CA ASP A 121 -20.08 11.25 18.39
C ASP A 121 -18.73 11.61 17.73
N VAL A 122 -18.57 11.42 16.41
CA VAL A 122 -17.34 11.74 15.67
C VAL A 122 -17.50 13.05 14.94
N ALA A 123 -16.64 14.02 15.22
CA ALA A 123 -16.56 15.29 14.50
C ALA A 123 -15.64 15.15 13.28
N GLU A 124 -14.51 14.47 13.47
CA GLU A 124 -13.51 14.27 12.43
C GLU A 124 -12.82 12.92 12.64
N CYS A 125 -12.48 12.29 11.54
CA CYS A 125 -11.66 11.08 11.54
C CYS A 125 -10.59 11.18 10.47
N LYS A 126 -9.37 10.77 10.80
CA LYS A 126 -8.27 10.57 9.86
C LYS A 126 -7.72 9.16 10.02
N VAL A 127 -7.60 8.44 8.92
CA VAL A 127 -7.03 7.10 8.91
C VAL A 127 -5.68 7.12 8.19
N THR A 128 -4.69 6.48 8.78
CA THR A 128 -3.34 6.41 8.21
C THR A 128 -2.80 4.98 8.30
N LEU A 129 -1.92 4.64 7.36
CA LEU A 129 -1.15 3.41 7.41
C LEU A 129 0.03 3.56 8.38
N SER A 130 0.13 2.68 9.36
CA SER A 130 1.31 2.54 10.21
C SER A 130 2.11 1.33 9.76
N ARG A 131 3.30 1.58 9.27
CA ARG A 131 4.27 0.53 8.95
C ARG A 131 4.97 0.08 10.23
N HIS A 132 5.00 -1.21 10.46
CA HIS A 132 5.65 -1.77 11.64
C HIS A 132 6.90 -2.55 11.22
N PRO A 133 8.12 -2.15 11.65
CA PRO A 133 9.32 -2.95 11.40
C PRO A 133 9.15 -4.36 11.99
N GLY A 134 9.20 -5.38 11.14
CA GLY A 134 9.05 -6.78 11.54
C GLY A 134 7.62 -7.24 11.88
N GLY A 135 6.59 -6.46 11.55
CA GLY A 135 5.18 -6.81 11.75
C GLY A 135 4.30 -6.48 10.56
N MET A 136 3.03 -6.88 10.63
CA MET A 136 2.06 -6.51 9.60
C MET A 136 1.70 -5.02 9.68
N ASP A 137 1.65 -4.36 8.53
CA ASP A 137 1.13 -3.01 8.38
C ASP A 137 -0.31 -2.94 8.89
N ARG A 138 -0.66 -1.82 9.52
CA ARG A 138 -1.98 -1.64 10.15
C ARG A 138 -2.51 -0.23 9.96
N LEU A 139 -3.82 -0.12 9.92
CA LEU A 139 -4.49 1.18 9.93
C LEU A 139 -4.60 1.71 11.36
N ILE A 140 -4.38 3.02 11.50
CA ILE A 140 -4.60 3.80 12.73
C ILE A 140 -5.65 4.85 12.41
N ALA A 141 -6.68 4.95 13.24
CA ALA A 141 -7.68 6.03 13.18
C ALA A 141 -7.39 7.07 14.27
N SER A 142 -7.26 8.33 13.88
CA SER A 142 -7.28 9.48 14.77
C SER A 142 -8.68 10.10 14.72
N VAL A 143 -9.37 10.09 15.84
CA VAL A 143 -10.79 10.46 15.96
C VAL A 143 -10.95 11.64 16.88
N THR A 144 -11.52 12.74 16.38
CA THR A 144 -11.95 13.88 17.19
C THR A 144 -13.44 13.75 17.49
N LEU A 145 -13.83 13.86 18.77
CA LEU A 145 -15.21 13.74 19.19
C LEU A 145 -15.98 15.05 18.96
N THR A 146 -17.30 14.95 18.71
CA THR A 146 -18.20 16.13 18.56
C THR A 146 -18.34 16.90 19.86
N ARG A 147 -18.34 16.21 21.01
CA ARG A 147 -18.48 16.79 22.34
C ARG A 147 -18.10 15.79 23.42
N GLY A 148 -17.84 16.34 24.62
CA GLY A 148 -17.59 15.54 25.82
C GLY A 148 -16.15 15.01 25.89
N ALA A 149 -15.89 14.29 26.97
CA ALA A 149 -14.61 13.66 27.22
C ALA A 149 -14.56 12.27 26.55
N VAL A 150 -13.36 11.85 26.20
CA VAL A 150 -13.12 10.48 25.74
C VAL A 150 -13.40 9.51 26.89
N THR A 151 -14.44 8.69 26.73
CA THR A 151 -14.80 7.64 27.69
C THR A 151 -14.64 6.28 27.04
N GLU A 152 -14.47 5.25 27.87
CA GLU A 152 -14.39 3.87 27.36
C GLU A 152 -15.69 3.44 26.63
N SER A 153 -16.83 3.97 27.07
CA SER A 153 -18.12 3.72 26.43
C SER A 153 -18.19 4.27 25.01
N VAL A 154 -17.76 5.52 24.80
CA VAL A 154 -17.71 6.15 23.48
C VAL A 154 -16.73 5.42 22.56
N ALA A 155 -15.54 5.11 23.07
CA ALA A 155 -14.53 4.38 22.30
C ALA A 155 -15.06 3.00 21.84
N ARG A 156 -15.73 2.25 22.72
CA ARG A 156 -16.36 0.97 22.38
C ARG A 156 -17.49 1.12 21.37
N SER A 157 -18.29 2.19 21.46
CA SER A 157 -19.37 2.47 20.51
C SER A 157 -18.81 2.70 19.10
N ILE A 158 -17.76 3.51 18.97
CA ILE A 158 -17.11 3.79 17.68
C ILE A 158 -16.43 2.55 17.09
N ASP A 159 -15.78 1.73 17.93
CA ASP A 159 -15.20 0.45 17.49
C ASP A 159 -16.29 -0.52 16.97
N ALA A 160 -17.39 -0.66 17.69
CA ALA A 160 -18.53 -1.49 17.28
C ALA A 160 -19.16 -0.99 15.99
N TRP A 161 -19.32 0.33 15.84
CA TRP A 161 -19.77 0.97 14.61
C TRP A 161 -18.87 0.63 13.43
N SER A 162 -17.57 0.80 13.60
CA SER A 162 -16.57 0.49 12.57
C SER A 162 -16.63 -0.97 12.17
N ARG A 163 -16.73 -1.90 13.13
CA ARG A 163 -16.85 -3.34 12.87
C ARG A 163 -18.10 -3.70 12.08
N SER A 164 -19.18 -2.98 12.23
CA SER A 164 -20.42 -3.25 11.50
C SER A 164 -20.42 -2.76 10.05
N ARG A 165 -19.52 -1.81 9.70
CA ARG A 165 -19.49 -1.14 8.40
C ARG A 165 -18.25 -1.40 7.57
N LEU A 166 -17.15 -1.78 8.23
CA LEU A 166 -15.86 -1.99 7.58
C LEU A 166 -15.54 -3.47 7.43
N ARG A 167 -14.93 -3.82 6.31
CA ARG A 167 -14.39 -5.17 6.09
C ARG A 167 -13.21 -5.43 7.05
N PRO A 168 -12.86 -6.69 7.34
CA PRO A 168 -11.80 -7.01 8.31
C PRO A 168 -10.46 -6.31 8.07
N HIS A 169 -10.03 -6.17 6.81
CA HIS A 169 -8.77 -5.50 6.43
C HIS A 169 -8.86 -3.97 6.46
N GLU A 170 -10.07 -3.40 6.40
CA GLU A 170 -10.32 -1.96 6.50
C GLU A 170 -10.39 -1.45 7.94
N ARG A 171 -10.47 -2.35 8.93
CA ARG A 171 -10.67 -1.97 10.34
C ARG A 171 -9.37 -1.45 10.96
N PRO A 172 -9.35 -0.21 11.48
CA PRO A 172 -8.21 0.28 12.23
C PRO A 172 -7.92 -0.64 13.43
N ARG A 173 -6.65 -0.91 13.66
CA ARG A 173 -6.20 -1.69 14.81
C ARG A 173 -5.95 -0.83 16.05
N VAL A 174 -5.79 0.47 15.83
CA VAL A 174 -5.55 1.44 16.89
C VAL A 174 -6.44 2.64 16.63
N TYR A 175 -7.06 3.14 17.70
CA TYR A 175 -7.83 4.37 17.71
C TYR A 175 -7.19 5.36 18.69
N ASN A 176 -6.82 6.52 18.19
CA ASN A 176 -6.37 7.66 18.98
C ASN A 176 -7.54 8.65 19.09
N PHE A 177 -8.06 8.83 20.28
CA PHE A 177 -9.20 9.72 20.50
C PHE A 177 -8.73 11.06 21.06
N ALA A 178 -9.31 12.15 20.56
CA ALA A 178 -9.16 13.49 21.06
C ALA A 178 -10.53 14.09 21.40
N SER A 179 -10.61 14.87 22.48
CA SER A 179 -11.76 15.72 22.77
C SER A 179 -11.78 16.89 21.76
N PRO A 180 -12.96 17.50 21.50
CA PRO A 180 -13.02 18.69 20.66
C PRO A 180 -12.18 19.82 21.25
N GLU A 181 -11.49 20.56 20.39
CA GLU A 181 -10.86 21.82 20.81
C GLU A 181 -11.93 22.78 21.28
N LYS A 182 -11.65 23.51 22.39
CA LYS A 182 -12.59 24.47 23.00
C LYS A 182 -12.66 25.76 22.19
#